data_8410913b466bcfa5b6906f248d207de7
#
_entry.id   8410913b466bcfa5b6906f248d207de7
#
_cell.length_a   1.000
_cell.length_b   1.000
_cell.length_c   1.000
_cell.angle_alpha   90.00
_cell.angle_beta   90.00
_cell.angle_gamma   90.00
#
_symmetry.space_group_name_H-M   'P 1'
#
loop_
_entity.id
_entity.type
_entity.pdbx_description
1 polymer ?
#
loop_
_entity_poly.entity_id
_entity_poly.type
_entity_poly.pdbx_seq_one_letter_code
_entity_poly.pdbx_strand_id
1 'polypeptide(L)'
;MLTVNPKTTQEGVRFFNDVWARPQIVIKVEAADAVRLTEVFQENKVRIATAIEQAERDRVIANSILYEEKSIQPVLAERFGGIIHFPNGYSVRKVTDEFVWVACETQYTNQGVFIYKSPVGEDPFTLENLVARRNEYLQ
;
A
#
# COMPACT_ATOMS: atom_id res chain seq x y z
N MET A 1 -5.48 -2.12 -22.06
CA MET A 1 -6.04 -2.24 -23.42
C MET A 1 -4.90 -2.55 -24.38
N LEU A 2 -5.01 -3.64 -25.13
CA LEU A 2 -4.05 -4.04 -26.16
C LEU A 2 -4.61 -3.69 -27.53
N THR A 3 -3.83 -3.04 -28.38
CA THR A 3 -4.29 -2.55 -29.69
C THR A 3 -3.25 -2.89 -30.76
N VAL A 4 -3.67 -3.63 -31.79
CA VAL A 4 -2.91 -3.79 -33.03
C VAL A 4 -3.42 -2.78 -34.04
N ASN A 5 -2.52 -1.92 -34.53
CA ASN A 5 -2.85 -0.90 -35.51
C ASN A 5 -1.73 -0.80 -36.56
N PRO A 6 -1.90 -1.40 -37.76
CA PRO A 6 -0.88 -1.39 -38.82
C PRO A 6 -0.47 -0.01 -39.31
N LYS A 7 -1.28 1.02 -38.99
CA LYS A 7 -0.99 2.41 -39.36
C LYS A 7 -0.42 3.23 -38.21
N THR A 8 -0.09 2.57 -37.07
CA THR A 8 0.44 3.32 -35.92
C THR A 8 1.81 3.91 -36.26
N THR A 9 2.00 5.17 -35.89
CA THR A 9 3.29 5.87 -35.92
C THR A 9 3.94 5.94 -34.53
N GLN A 10 3.24 5.45 -33.51
CA GLN A 10 3.65 5.53 -32.09
C GLN A 10 3.40 4.20 -31.39
N GLU A 11 4.30 3.25 -31.60
CA GLU A 11 4.30 2.03 -30.81
C GLU A 11 4.74 2.29 -29.37
N GLY A 12 4.25 1.47 -28.44
CA GLY A 12 4.69 1.54 -27.05
C GLY A 12 3.58 1.44 -26.03
N VAL A 13 3.91 1.79 -24.79
CA VAL A 13 3.00 1.78 -23.64
C VAL A 13 2.71 3.20 -23.19
N ARG A 14 1.43 3.51 -23.05
CA ARG A 14 0.94 4.80 -22.57
C ARG A 14 0.07 4.59 -21.34
N PHE A 15 0.21 5.49 -20.36
CA PHE A 15 -0.52 5.47 -19.11
C PHE A 15 -1.42 6.69 -19.03
N PHE A 16 -2.67 6.47 -18.62
CA PHE A 16 -3.68 7.51 -18.45
C PHE A 16 -4.36 7.31 -17.11
N ASN A 17 -4.64 8.41 -16.41
CA ASN A 17 -5.39 8.38 -15.17
C ASN A 17 -6.81 8.91 -15.40
N ASP A 18 -7.80 8.32 -14.71
CA ASP A 18 -9.16 8.84 -14.57
C ASP A 18 -9.90 9.09 -15.91
N VAL A 19 -9.74 8.17 -16.86
CA VAL A 19 -10.33 8.32 -18.21
C VAL A 19 -11.85 8.14 -18.20
N TRP A 20 -12.33 7.12 -17.49
CA TRP A 20 -13.77 6.77 -17.42
C TRP A 20 -14.31 6.72 -16.00
N ALA A 21 -13.46 6.55 -15.03
CA ALA A 21 -13.82 6.46 -13.60
C ALA A 21 -12.72 7.07 -12.75
N ARG A 22 -13.01 7.31 -11.46
CA ARG A 22 -12.07 7.86 -10.49
C ARG A 22 -12.15 7.06 -9.17
N PRO A 23 -11.03 6.56 -8.63
CA PRO A 23 -9.69 6.51 -9.22
C PRO A 23 -9.58 5.37 -10.27
N GLN A 24 -8.84 5.61 -11.37
CA GLN A 24 -8.63 4.61 -12.42
C GLN A 24 -7.26 4.82 -13.10
N ILE A 25 -6.55 3.72 -13.38
CA ILE A 25 -5.44 3.71 -14.34
C ILE A 25 -5.86 2.96 -15.60
N VAL A 26 -5.57 3.54 -16.76
CA VAL A 26 -5.75 2.92 -18.06
C VAL A 26 -4.39 2.79 -18.72
N ILE A 27 -4.01 1.57 -19.06
CA ILE A 27 -2.75 1.28 -19.74
C ILE A 27 -3.07 0.84 -21.16
N LYS A 28 -2.56 1.58 -22.14
CA LYS A 28 -2.67 1.26 -23.56
C LYS A 28 -1.32 0.77 -24.07
N VAL A 29 -1.31 -0.44 -24.64
CA VAL A 29 -0.17 -0.98 -25.37
C VAL A 29 -0.57 -1.03 -26.84
N GLU A 30 0.22 -0.42 -27.72
CA GLU A 30 -0.08 -0.30 -29.15
C GLU A 30 1.15 -0.67 -29.97
N ALA A 31 0.95 -1.47 -31.03
CA ALA A 31 1.98 -1.84 -32.00
C ALA A 31 1.36 -2.11 -33.37
N ALA A 32 2.21 -2.17 -34.40
CA ALA A 32 1.79 -2.39 -35.79
C ALA A 32 1.21 -3.79 -36.04
N ASP A 33 1.73 -4.81 -35.36
CA ASP A 33 1.28 -6.19 -35.46
C ASP A 33 1.30 -6.93 -34.12
N ALA A 34 0.84 -8.17 -34.10
CA ALA A 34 0.71 -8.98 -32.89
C ALA A 34 2.07 -9.42 -32.32
N VAL A 35 3.05 -9.67 -33.18
CA VAL A 35 4.41 -10.07 -32.74
C VAL A 35 5.04 -8.89 -32.02
N ARG A 36 5.04 -7.74 -32.67
CA ARG A 36 5.59 -6.50 -32.09
C ARG A 36 4.82 -6.08 -30.84
N LEU A 37 3.51 -6.28 -30.76
CA LEU A 37 2.72 -6.02 -29.56
C LEU A 37 3.22 -6.86 -28.37
N THR A 38 3.51 -8.14 -28.62
CA THR A 38 4.04 -9.04 -27.58
C THR A 38 5.41 -8.58 -27.09
N GLU A 39 6.29 -8.17 -27.99
CA GLU A 39 7.63 -7.63 -27.65
C GLU A 39 7.51 -6.38 -26.80
N VAL A 40 6.74 -5.39 -27.26
CA VAL A 40 6.49 -4.14 -26.51
C VAL A 40 5.94 -4.41 -25.12
N PHE A 41 5.02 -5.37 -24.98
CA PHE A 41 4.49 -5.77 -23.69
C PHE A 41 5.57 -6.38 -22.79
N GLN A 42 6.37 -7.31 -23.31
CA GLN A 42 7.44 -7.96 -22.54
C GLN A 42 8.54 -6.99 -22.12
N GLU A 43 8.95 -6.08 -23.00
CA GLU A 43 9.92 -5.02 -22.71
C GLU A 43 9.45 -4.11 -21.57
N ASN A 44 8.14 -3.90 -21.44
CA ASN A 44 7.56 -2.98 -20.47
C ASN A 44 6.83 -3.66 -19.29
N LYS A 45 6.90 -4.99 -19.17
CA LYS A 45 6.12 -5.74 -18.17
C LYS A 45 6.32 -5.26 -16.73
N VAL A 46 7.54 -4.95 -16.33
CA VAL A 46 7.86 -4.46 -14.98
C VAL A 46 7.20 -3.08 -14.77
N ARG A 47 7.33 -2.17 -15.73
CA ARG A 47 6.73 -0.84 -15.66
C ARG A 47 5.21 -0.90 -15.59
N ILE A 48 4.60 -1.82 -16.34
CA ILE A 48 3.15 -2.06 -16.31
C ILE A 48 2.72 -2.59 -14.94
N ALA A 49 3.41 -3.62 -14.42
CA ALA A 49 3.12 -4.19 -13.11
C ALA A 49 3.24 -3.15 -11.99
N THR A 50 4.36 -2.40 -11.96
CA THR A 50 4.57 -1.33 -10.98
C THR A 50 3.47 -0.27 -11.02
N ALA A 51 3.01 0.12 -12.21
CA ALA A 51 1.94 1.11 -12.34
C ALA A 51 0.59 0.59 -11.81
N ILE A 52 0.27 -0.70 -12.04
CA ILE A 52 -0.93 -1.34 -11.49
C ILE A 52 -0.85 -1.42 -9.98
N GLU A 53 0.26 -1.90 -9.43
CA GLU A 53 0.47 -2.00 -7.99
C GLU A 53 0.42 -0.64 -7.30
N GLN A 54 0.97 0.40 -7.93
CA GLN A 54 0.90 1.76 -7.38
C GLN A 54 -0.54 2.27 -7.35
N ALA A 55 -1.30 2.07 -8.43
CA ALA A 55 -2.70 2.47 -8.48
C ALA A 55 -3.56 1.75 -7.43
N GLU A 56 -3.27 0.47 -7.16
CA GLU A 56 -3.95 -0.26 -6.07
C GLU A 56 -3.55 0.28 -4.69
N ARG A 57 -2.27 0.55 -4.45
CA ARG A 57 -1.81 1.18 -3.20
C ARG A 57 -2.47 2.52 -2.96
N ASP A 58 -2.51 3.39 -3.98
CA ASP A 58 -3.12 4.71 -3.89
C ASP A 58 -4.62 4.62 -3.56
N ARG A 59 -5.32 3.64 -4.15
CA ARG A 59 -6.74 3.36 -3.86
C ARG A 59 -6.95 2.90 -2.43
N VAL A 60 -6.13 1.97 -1.93
CA VAL A 60 -6.19 1.48 -0.55
C VAL A 60 -5.92 2.62 0.43
N ILE A 61 -4.91 3.44 0.19
CA ILE A 61 -4.58 4.61 1.02
C ILE A 61 -5.77 5.60 1.04
N ALA A 62 -6.30 5.96 -0.12
CA ALA A 62 -7.44 6.88 -0.21
C ALA A 62 -8.68 6.35 0.52
N ASN A 63 -8.98 5.06 0.39
CA ASN A 63 -10.07 4.41 1.09
C ASN A 63 -9.82 4.34 2.61
N SER A 64 -8.58 4.06 3.02
CA SER A 64 -8.22 4.02 4.44
C SER A 64 -8.37 5.38 5.12
N ILE A 65 -8.12 6.48 4.41
CA ILE A 65 -8.35 7.84 4.91
C ILE A 65 -9.85 8.18 4.92
N LEU A 66 -10.57 7.82 3.85
CA LEU A 66 -12.00 8.15 3.72
C LEU A 66 -12.87 7.39 4.72
N TYR A 67 -12.55 6.14 5.01
CA TYR A 67 -13.30 5.24 5.89
C TYR A 67 -12.48 4.85 7.13
N GLU A 68 -11.73 5.81 7.68
CA GLU A 68 -10.87 5.56 8.84
C GLU A 68 -11.67 5.33 10.14
N GLU A 69 -11.09 4.52 11.00
CA GLU A 69 -11.52 4.37 12.38
C GLU A 69 -11.00 5.55 13.23
N LYS A 70 -11.83 6.58 13.36
CA LYS A 70 -11.45 7.85 13.99
C LYS A 70 -11.11 7.75 15.47
N SER A 71 -11.57 6.72 16.15
CA SER A 71 -11.33 6.52 17.59
C SER A 71 -9.84 6.22 17.90
N ILE A 72 -9.08 5.75 16.93
CA ILE A 72 -7.65 5.40 17.10
C ILE A 72 -6.75 6.64 17.04
N GLN A 73 -7.10 7.62 16.24
CA GLN A 73 -6.29 8.83 15.99
C GLN A 73 -5.89 9.58 17.27
N PRO A 74 -6.82 9.92 18.19
CA PRO A 74 -6.47 10.65 19.41
C PRO A 74 -5.46 9.90 20.28
N VAL A 75 -5.59 8.57 20.36
CA VAL A 75 -4.68 7.72 21.14
C VAL A 75 -3.25 7.78 20.59
N LEU A 76 -3.11 7.71 19.28
CA LEU A 76 -1.79 7.77 18.64
C LEU A 76 -1.17 9.18 18.69
N ALA A 77 -1.98 10.21 18.44
CA ALA A 77 -1.53 11.59 18.50
C ALA A 77 -1.01 11.95 19.90
N GLU A 78 -1.73 11.56 20.94
CA GLU A 78 -1.33 11.82 22.34
C GLU A 78 -0.03 11.09 22.72
N ARG A 79 0.12 9.81 22.31
CA ARG A 79 1.22 8.96 22.74
C ARG A 79 2.48 9.12 21.91
N PHE A 80 2.33 9.30 20.60
CA PHE A 80 3.46 9.26 19.65
C PHE A 80 3.63 10.57 18.86
N GLY A 81 2.71 11.53 18.99
CA GLY A 81 2.77 12.78 18.25
C GLY A 81 2.58 12.62 16.74
N GLY A 82 2.05 11.48 16.30
CA GLY A 82 1.86 11.13 14.88
C GLY A 82 0.46 10.64 14.57
N ILE A 83 0.16 10.53 13.28
CA ILE A 83 -1.12 10.07 12.75
C ILE A 83 -0.87 8.85 11.87
N ILE A 84 -1.64 7.78 12.11
CA ILE A 84 -1.71 6.61 11.24
C ILE A 84 -3.18 6.37 10.95
N HIS A 85 -3.54 6.26 9.67
CA HIS A 85 -4.91 5.98 9.24
C HIS A 85 -5.18 4.49 9.26
N PHE A 86 -6.10 4.08 10.09
CA PHE A 86 -6.59 2.70 10.16
C PHE A 86 -7.95 2.59 9.48
N PRO A 87 -8.15 1.62 8.57
CA PRO A 87 -9.44 1.34 8.00
C PRO A 87 -10.48 1.00 9.07
N ASN A 88 -11.76 1.20 8.78
CA ASN A 88 -12.84 0.76 9.63
C ASN A 88 -12.75 -0.75 9.95
N GLY A 89 -13.07 -1.12 11.18
CA GLY A 89 -12.94 -2.50 11.70
C GLY A 89 -11.69 -2.73 12.56
N TYR A 90 -10.74 -1.81 12.55
CA TYR A 90 -9.65 -1.81 13.51
C TYR A 90 -10.07 -1.22 14.85
N SER A 91 -9.48 -1.69 15.93
CA SER A 91 -9.72 -1.14 17.28
C SER A 91 -8.46 -1.23 18.13
N VAL A 92 -8.34 -0.34 19.09
CA VAL A 92 -7.26 -0.37 20.07
C VAL A 92 -7.50 -1.51 21.04
N ARG A 93 -6.50 -2.39 21.21
CA ARG A 93 -6.56 -3.57 22.09
C ARG A 93 -5.78 -3.39 23.38
N LYS A 94 -4.63 -2.72 23.30
CA LYS A 94 -3.79 -2.43 24.46
C LYS A 94 -3.12 -1.07 24.27
N VAL A 95 -3.03 -0.30 25.34
CA VAL A 95 -2.37 0.99 25.39
C VAL A 95 -1.49 1.04 26.63
N THR A 96 -0.24 1.43 26.47
CA THR A 96 0.66 1.85 27.53
C THR A 96 1.32 3.17 27.13
N ASP A 97 2.21 3.70 27.95
CA ASP A 97 2.90 4.97 27.63
C ASP A 97 3.84 4.86 26.42
N GLU A 98 4.37 3.66 26.15
CA GLU A 98 5.34 3.42 25.09
C GLU A 98 4.87 2.46 24.01
N PHE A 99 3.67 1.88 24.16
CA PHE A 99 3.17 0.83 23.27
C PHE A 99 1.67 0.96 23.04
N VAL A 100 1.26 0.80 21.79
CA VAL A 100 -0.16 0.66 21.39
C VAL A 100 -0.30 -0.54 20.47
N TRP A 101 -1.26 -1.38 20.77
CA TRP A 101 -1.69 -2.48 19.92
C TRP A 101 -3.06 -2.18 19.32
N VAL A 102 -3.10 -2.11 18.00
CA VAL A 102 -4.32 -1.95 17.20
C VAL A 102 -4.55 -3.23 16.41
N ALA A 103 -5.76 -3.77 16.41
CA ALA A 103 -6.07 -4.99 15.68
C ALA A 103 -7.45 -4.94 14.99
N CYS A 104 -7.52 -5.66 13.87
CA CYS A 104 -8.75 -6.03 13.19
C CYS A 104 -8.87 -7.57 13.25
N GLU A 105 -9.86 -8.05 13.97
CA GLU A 105 -10.12 -9.48 14.15
C GLU A 105 -11.36 -9.86 13.36
N THR A 106 -11.20 -10.77 12.41
CA THR A 106 -12.29 -11.33 11.63
C THR A 106 -12.41 -12.83 11.89
N GLN A 107 -13.45 -13.46 11.40
CA GLN A 107 -13.66 -14.90 11.55
C GLN A 107 -12.49 -15.75 10.98
N TYR A 108 -11.80 -15.24 9.97
CA TYR A 108 -10.78 -16.02 9.23
C TYR A 108 -9.37 -15.45 9.37
N THR A 109 -9.22 -14.17 9.72
CA THR A 109 -7.91 -13.51 9.78
C THR A 109 -7.86 -12.54 10.94
N ASN A 110 -6.70 -12.51 11.60
CA ASN A 110 -6.37 -11.49 12.60
C ASN A 110 -5.20 -10.67 12.08
N GLN A 111 -5.41 -9.36 12.00
CA GLN A 111 -4.38 -8.41 11.61
C GLN A 111 -4.07 -7.51 12.81
N GLY A 112 -2.81 -7.44 13.20
CA GLY A 112 -2.35 -6.62 14.31
C GLY A 112 -1.24 -5.68 13.90
N VAL A 113 -1.32 -4.46 14.39
CA VAL A 113 -0.27 -3.45 14.25
C VAL A 113 0.20 -3.04 15.64
N PHE A 114 1.51 -3.18 15.86
CA PHE A 114 2.17 -2.76 17.08
C PHE A 114 2.94 -1.47 16.83
N ILE A 115 2.67 -0.47 17.63
CA ILE A 115 3.33 0.83 17.57
C ILE A 115 4.01 1.03 18.91
N TYR A 116 5.32 1.24 18.91
CA TYR A 116 6.06 1.41 20.14
C TYR A 116 7.23 2.38 19.97
N LYS A 117 7.63 3.01 21.09
CA LYS A 117 8.84 3.82 21.17
C LYS A 117 10.04 2.92 21.38
N SER A 118 11.11 3.23 20.69
CA SER A 118 12.40 2.57 20.89
C SER A 118 13.49 3.63 21.04
N PRO A 119 14.43 3.48 21.99
CA PRO A 119 15.60 4.33 22.03
C PRO A 119 16.35 4.26 20.70
N VAL A 120 16.86 5.40 20.25
CA VAL A 120 17.75 5.44 19.09
C VAL A 120 19.10 4.87 19.55
N GLY A 121 19.43 3.65 19.11
CA GLY A 121 20.70 2.99 19.36
C GLY A 121 21.50 2.78 18.09
N GLU A 122 22.63 2.13 18.18
CA GLU A 122 23.35 1.62 17.02
C GLU A 122 22.51 0.51 16.37
N ASP A 123 22.21 0.63 15.07
CA ASP A 123 21.42 -0.33 14.28
C ASP A 123 20.04 -0.73 14.86
N PRO A 124 19.15 0.22 15.18
CA PRO A 124 17.85 -0.11 15.81
C PRO A 124 16.91 -0.89 14.89
N PHE A 125 17.15 -0.92 13.58
CA PHE A 125 16.30 -1.55 12.56
C PHE A 125 16.83 -2.90 12.05
N THR A 126 17.77 -3.53 12.74
CA THR A 126 18.13 -4.92 12.43
C THR A 126 16.96 -5.86 12.75
N LEU A 127 16.83 -6.93 11.98
CA LEU A 127 15.77 -7.93 12.21
C LEU A 127 15.81 -8.47 13.65
N GLU A 128 16.99 -8.70 14.18
CA GLU A 128 17.23 -9.22 15.52
C GLU A 128 16.70 -8.26 16.60
N ASN A 129 17.03 -6.97 16.48
CA ASN A 129 16.56 -5.94 17.40
C ASN A 129 15.04 -5.71 17.29
N LEU A 130 14.48 -5.70 16.09
CA LEU A 130 13.04 -5.58 15.90
C LEU A 130 12.26 -6.76 16.50
N VAL A 131 12.75 -7.99 16.34
CA VAL A 131 12.14 -9.19 16.92
C VAL A 131 12.26 -9.19 18.44
N ALA A 132 13.43 -8.83 19.00
CA ALA A 132 13.63 -8.75 20.42
C ALA A 132 12.68 -7.74 21.07
N ARG A 133 12.57 -6.54 20.51
CA ARG A 133 11.64 -5.50 20.99
C ARG A 133 10.17 -5.93 20.88
N ARG A 134 9.76 -6.50 19.76
CA ARG A 134 8.41 -7.05 19.65
C ARG A 134 8.11 -8.04 20.78
N ASN A 135 9.03 -8.97 21.06
CA ASN A 135 8.82 -10.00 22.07
C ASN A 135 8.74 -9.43 23.49
N GLU A 136 9.48 -8.35 23.79
CA GLU A 136 9.42 -7.62 25.06
C GLU A 136 8.02 -7.06 25.34
N TYR A 137 7.34 -6.50 24.32
CA TYR A 137 6.00 -5.93 24.47
C TYR A 137 4.86 -6.96 24.43
N LEU A 138 5.12 -8.19 23.97
CA LEU A 138 4.12 -9.26 23.86
C LEU A 138 4.08 -10.21 25.07
N GLN A 139 4.98 -10.05 26.01
CA GLN A 139 4.95 -10.75 27.29
C GLN A 139 4.00 -10.03 28.27
#